data_2d2f68ba426a096e41153adbe80e7461
#
_entry.id   2d2f68ba426a096e41153adbe80e7461
#
_cell.length_a   1.000
_cell.length_b   1.000
_cell.length_c   1.000
_cell.angle_alpha   90.00
_cell.angle_beta   90.00
_cell.angle_gamma   90.00
#
_symmetry.space_group_name_H-M   'P 1'
#
loop_
_entity.id
_entity.type
_entity.pdbx_description
1 polymer ?
#
loop_
_entity_poly.entity_id
_entity_poly.type
_entity_poly.pdbx_seq_one_letter_code
_entity_poly.pdbx_strand_id
1 'polypeptide(L)'
;MVKSFFSIAGLLVIVASLSSCGSVKNLQYMQGSFDTAKLSSYNMPVPVIQKGDLLSITVYSDNPTATILYNQSVPGNGNSSSSGQGAPSTGGYLVDEEGNIQFQGLGTLHIEGLTKAGLTSLLNSKLITFLQNPYYTIRFLNYKITVIGDVARPAIYTLPGEKVNILEAIGLAGDLNITARRDNIRIIREEAGKREFGIIDLRQPDIFNNKFYQLHQNDIVYVDFNKGKAVASDQTTVRNITIAATVVSTIAIIISILRR
;
A
#
# COMPACT_ATOMS: atom_id res chain seq x y z
N MET A 1 23.39 60.43 -1.24
CA MET A 1 24.01 59.13 -1.64
C MET A 1 23.63 57.99 -0.72
N VAL A 2 23.69 58.10 0.62
CA VAL A 2 23.36 57.00 1.54
C VAL A 2 21.91 56.52 1.45
N LYS A 3 20.90 57.40 1.25
CA LYS A 3 19.49 57.03 1.10
C LYS A 3 19.24 56.18 -0.15
N SER A 4 19.90 56.46 -1.25
CA SER A 4 19.77 55.71 -2.50
C SER A 4 20.39 54.34 -2.39
N PHE A 5 21.48 54.18 -1.65
CA PHE A 5 22.14 52.89 -1.41
C PHE A 5 21.26 51.91 -0.60
N PHE A 6 20.58 52.41 0.45
CA PHE A 6 19.67 51.59 1.26
C PHE A 6 18.40 51.18 0.47
N SER A 7 17.92 52.04 -0.40
CA SER A 7 16.76 51.72 -1.25
C SER A 7 17.10 50.62 -2.28
N ILE A 8 18.28 50.66 -2.88
CA ILE A 8 18.77 49.66 -3.83
C ILE A 8 19.05 48.35 -3.13
N ALA A 9 19.66 48.37 -1.93
CA ALA A 9 19.89 47.16 -1.14
C ALA A 9 18.58 46.47 -0.73
N GLY A 10 17.57 47.24 -0.32
CA GLY A 10 16.24 46.71 -0.01
C GLY A 10 15.55 46.06 -1.21
N LEU A 11 15.63 46.69 -2.39
CA LEU A 11 15.09 46.15 -3.64
C LEU A 11 15.80 44.86 -4.05
N LEU A 12 17.11 44.76 -3.87
CA LEU A 12 17.93 43.60 -4.19
C LEU A 12 17.59 42.39 -3.29
N VAL A 13 17.31 42.61 -2.00
CA VAL A 13 16.82 41.56 -1.08
C VAL A 13 15.42 41.06 -1.45
N ILE A 14 14.52 41.98 -1.86
CA ILE A 14 13.17 41.60 -2.32
C ILE A 14 13.24 40.77 -3.61
N VAL A 15 14.08 41.14 -4.57
CA VAL A 15 14.28 40.39 -5.81
C VAL A 15 14.92 39.02 -5.55
N ALA A 16 15.87 38.91 -4.63
CA ALA A 16 16.49 37.65 -4.25
C ALA A 16 15.52 36.71 -3.54
N SER A 17 14.51 37.20 -2.79
CA SER A 17 13.50 36.40 -2.12
C SER A 17 12.44 35.83 -3.09
N LEU A 18 12.29 36.38 -4.30
CA LEU A 18 11.37 35.90 -5.31
C LEU A 18 11.91 34.75 -6.18
N SER A 19 13.18 34.38 -6.04
CA SER A 19 13.84 33.35 -6.86
C SER A 19 13.66 31.91 -6.36
N SER A 20 12.76 31.65 -5.42
CA SER A 20 12.51 30.30 -4.89
C SER A 20 11.61 29.47 -5.81
N CYS A 21 12.09 29.13 -7.01
CA CYS A 21 11.45 28.14 -7.86
C CYS A 21 11.82 26.73 -7.37
N GLY A 22 10.90 26.07 -6.67
CA GLY A 22 11.03 24.65 -6.34
C GLY A 22 11.07 23.80 -7.62
N SER A 23 11.99 22.83 -7.69
CA SER A 23 12.09 21.93 -8.84
C SER A 23 10.89 20.98 -8.91
N VAL A 24 10.05 21.13 -9.93
CA VAL A 24 8.88 20.28 -10.22
C VAL A 24 9.30 18.84 -10.57
N LYS A 25 10.56 18.63 -11.01
CA LYS A 25 11.09 17.31 -11.39
C LYS A 25 10.95 16.25 -10.30
N ASN A 26 10.98 16.62 -9.04
CA ASN A 26 10.85 15.67 -7.93
C ASN A 26 9.40 15.22 -7.66
N LEU A 27 8.42 15.84 -8.33
CA LEU A 27 7.00 15.55 -8.15
C LEU A 27 6.41 14.62 -9.22
N GLN A 28 7.13 14.44 -10.33
CA GLN A 28 6.64 13.66 -11.46
C GLN A 28 7.04 12.20 -11.32
N TYR A 29 6.13 11.32 -11.72
CA TYR A 29 6.37 9.89 -11.87
C TYR A 29 7.00 9.58 -13.23
N MET A 30 7.73 8.48 -13.34
CA MET A 30 8.18 7.85 -14.58
C MET A 30 8.78 8.86 -15.57
N GLN A 31 9.83 9.57 -15.15
CA GLN A 31 10.50 10.58 -15.96
C GLN A 31 11.43 9.93 -16.98
N GLY A 32 11.53 10.53 -18.17
CA GLY A 32 12.44 10.06 -19.23
C GLY A 32 11.72 9.33 -20.36
N SER A 33 12.50 8.74 -21.25
CA SER A 33 11.98 7.96 -22.37
C SER A 33 11.74 6.51 -21.95
N PHE A 34 10.59 5.97 -22.33
CA PHE A 34 10.31 4.54 -22.16
C PHE A 34 11.00 3.76 -23.27
N ASP A 35 11.90 2.86 -22.91
CA ASP A 35 12.47 1.89 -23.85
C ASP A 35 11.55 0.68 -23.94
N THR A 36 10.63 0.71 -24.89
CA THR A 36 9.64 -0.37 -25.09
C THR A 36 10.30 -1.69 -25.52
N ALA A 37 11.54 -1.66 -26.04
CA ALA A 37 12.28 -2.85 -26.40
C ALA A 37 12.80 -3.63 -25.18
N LYS A 38 12.94 -2.95 -24.04
CA LYS A 38 13.36 -3.55 -22.75
C LYS A 38 12.21 -3.99 -21.87
N LEU A 39 10.96 -3.81 -22.30
CA LEU A 39 9.82 -4.36 -21.57
C LEU A 39 9.91 -5.88 -21.65
N SER A 40 10.46 -6.48 -20.60
CA SER A 40 10.44 -7.92 -20.40
C SER A 40 8.99 -8.41 -20.34
N SER A 41 8.76 -9.67 -20.72
CA SER A 41 7.46 -10.31 -20.56
C SER A 41 7.00 -10.14 -19.11
N TYR A 42 5.86 -9.49 -18.92
CA TYR A 42 5.26 -9.26 -17.62
C TYR A 42 4.85 -10.59 -16.99
N ASN A 43 5.63 -11.05 -16.02
CA ASN A 43 5.31 -12.26 -15.28
C ASN A 43 4.69 -11.86 -13.92
N MET A 44 3.38 -11.98 -13.82
CA MET A 44 2.66 -11.66 -12.60
C MET A 44 2.83 -12.80 -11.60
N PRO A 45 3.33 -12.56 -10.38
CA PRO A 45 3.43 -13.60 -9.36
C PRO A 45 2.05 -14.16 -9.05
N VAL A 46 1.95 -15.48 -8.98
CA VAL A 46 0.71 -16.15 -8.57
C VAL A 46 0.73 -16.25 -7.05
N PRO A 47 -0.28 -15.72 -6.35
CA PRO A 47 -0.34 -15.81 -4.89
C PRO A 47 -0.30 -17.26 -4.41
N VAL A 48 0.50 -17.52 -3.39
CA VAL A 48 0.54 -18.79 -2.67
C VAL A 48 -0.15 -18.62 -1.32
N ILE A 49 -0.79 -19.69 -0.87
CA ILE A 49 -1.51 -19.73 0.40
C ILE A 49 -0.49 -19.75 1.54
N GLN A 50 -0.71 -18.90 2.54
CA GLN A 50 0.16 -18.74 3.71
C GLN A 50 -0.64 -18.99 5.01
N LYS A 51 0.07 -19.23 6.09
CA LYS A 51 -0.51 -19.29 7.44
C LYS A 51 -1.24 -17.98 7.76
N GLY A 52 -2.40 -18.09 8.40
CA GLY A 52 -3.26 -16.95 8.70
C GLY A 52 -4.12 -16.44 7.53
N ASP A 53 -4.03 -17.06 6.34
CA ASP A 53 -4.94 -16.75 5.24
C ASP A 53 -6.35 -17.24 5.54
N LEU A 54 -7.33 -16.43 5.15
CA LEU A 54 -8.73 -16.77 5.22
C LEU A 54 -9.26 -16.99 3.81
N LEU A 55 -9.67 -18.22 3.49
CA LEU A 55 -10.10 -18.61 2.17
C LEU A 55 -11.61 -18.87 2.13
N SER A 56 -12.29 -18.33 1.14
CA SER A 56 -13.61 -18.82 0.73
C SER A 56 -13.40 -19.91 -0.30
N ILE A 57 -13.94 -21.10 -0.02
CA ILE A 57 -13.91 -22.24 -0.92
C ILE A 57 -15.35 -22.69 -1.13
N THR A 58 -15.82 -22.61 -2.37
CA THR A 58 -17.16 -23.08 -2.74
C THR A 58 -17.03 -24.22 -3.75
N VAL A 59 -17.69 -25.31 -3.47
CA VAL A 59 -17.71 -26.54 -4.28
C VAL A 59 -19.00 -26.59 -5.07
N TYR A 60 -18.89 -26.88 -6.34
CA TYR A 60 -20.01 -27.07 -7.25
C TYR A 60 -19.90 -28.47 -7.92
N SER A 61 -21.00 -29.05 -8.33
CA SER A 61 -21.05 -30.28 -9.13
C SER A 61 -22.36 -30.34 -9.92
N ASP A 62 -22.50 -31.33 -10.78
CA ASP A 62 -23.73 -31.56 -11.52
C ASP A 62 -24.93 -31.90 -10.61
N ASN A 63 -24.66 -32.39 -9.39
CA ASN A 63 -25.68 -32.58 -8.35
C ASN A 63 -25.50 -31.55 -7.23
N PRO A 64 -26.25 -30.42 -7.20
CA PRO A 64 -26.14 -29.38 -6.19
C PRO A 64 -26.44 -29.91 -4.77
N THR A 65 -27.29 -30.88 -4.60
CA THR A 65 -27.64 -31.46 -3.29
C THR A 65 -26.41 -32.14 -2.66
N ALA A 66 -25.59 -32.80 -3.45
CA ALA A 66 -24.38 -33.46 -2.98
C ALA A 66 -23.30 -32.48 -2.49
N THR A 67 -23.35 -31.22 -2.93
CA THR A 67 -22.37 -30.20 -2.53
C THR A 67 -22.73 -29.46 -1.26
N ILE A 68 -23.96 -29.58 -0.76
CA ILE A 68 -24.43 -28.88 0.45
C ILE A 68 -23.51 -29.16 1.64
N LEU A 69 -23.09 -30.42 1.82
CA LEU A 69 -22.22 -30.83 2.90
C LEU A 69 -20.88 -30.03 2.91
N TYR A 70 -20.32 -29.80 1.73
CA TYR A 70 -19.00 -29.14 1.58
C TYR A 70 -19.08 -27.61 1.62
N ASN A 71 -20.27 -27.05 1.43
CA ASN A 71 -20.52 -25.59 1.39
C ASN A 71 -21.14 -25.06 2.68
N GLN A 72 -21.32 -25.91 3.70
CA GLN A 72 -21.78 -25.44 4.99
C GLN A 72 -20.70 -24.51 5.57
N SER A 73 -21.09 -23.29 5.90
CA SER A 73 -20.20 -22.35 6.59
C SER A 73 -19.77 -22.98 7.91
N VAL A 74 -18.49 -23.22 8.09
CA VAL A 74 -17.95 -23.54 9.41
C VAL A 74 -18.18 -22.29 10.26
N PRO A 75 -18.94 -22.35 11.36
CA PRO A 75 -19.07 -21.21 12.25
C PRO A 75 -17.67 -20.86 12.75
N GLY A 76 -17.14 -19.74 12.29
CA GLY A 76 -15.90 -19.22 12.86
C GLY A 76 -16.11 -19.08 14.37
N ASN A 77 -15.11 -19.48 15.16
CA ASN A 77 -15.12 -19.46 16.63
C ASN A 77 -15.12 -17.99 17.15
N GLY A 78 -16.04 -17.19 16.65
CA GLY A 78 -16.33 -15.82 17.05
C GLY A 78 -17.67 -15.78 17.74
N ASN A 79 -17.64 -15.55 19.03
CA ASN A 79 -18.79 -15.35 19.91
C ASN A 79 -19.63 -14.14 19.43
N SER A 80 -20.51 -14.35 18.47
CA SER A 80 -21.48 -13.36 18.00
C SER A 80 -22.89 -13.91 18.17
N SER A 81 -23.38 -13.84 19.41
CA SER A 81 -24.79 -13.81 19.71
C SER A 81 -25.36 -12.46 19.26
N SER A 82 -25.73 -12.34 17.99
CA SER A 82 -26.67 -11.33 17.52
C SER A 82 -27.68 -12.01 16.60
N SER A 83 -28.85 -12.26 17.14
CA SER A 83 -30.09 -12.58 16.46
C SER A 83 -30.48 -11.41 15.56
N GLY A 84 -29.98 -11.37 14.33
CA GLY A 84 -30.35 -10.45 13.28
C GLY A 84 -30.43 -11.21 11.95
N GLN A 85 -31.62 -11.25 11.37
CA GLN A 85 -31.92 -11.90 10.09
C GLN A 85 -30.98 -11.42 8.97
N GLY A 86 -30.29 -12.33 8.30
CA GLY A 86 -29.97 -12.19 6.88
C GLY A 86 -28.61 -11.67 6.48
N ALA A 87 -27.60 -11.63 7.36
CA ALA A 87 -26.22 -11.48 6.87
C ALA A 87 -25.70 -12.88 6.48
N PRO A 88 -25.21 -13.10 5.24
CA PRO A 88 -24.49 -14.33 4.94
C PRO A 88 -23.25 -14.34 5.86
N SER A 89 -23.17 -15.34 6.72
CA SER A 89 -21.97 -15.60 7.49
C SER A 89 -20.84 -15.78 6.48
N THR A 90 -19.92 -14.85 6.40
CA THR A 90 -18.69 -14.96 5.61
C THR A 90 -17.77 -15.98 6.30
N GLY A 91 -18.25 -17.20 6.40
CA GLY A 91 -17.48 -18.34 6.87
C GLY A 91 -16.40 -18.65 5.86
N GLY A 92 -15.15 -18.47 6.27
CA GLY A 92 -13.99 -18.87 5.49
C GLY A 92 -13.22 -19.96 6.21
N TYR A 93 -12.34 -20.61 5.49
CA TYR A 93 -11.36 -21.55 6.02
C TYR A 93 -10.10 -20.80 6.41
N LEU A 94 -9.81 -20.73 7.71
CA LEU A 94 -8.57 -20.13 8.22
C LEU A 94 -7.45 -21.16 8.13
N VAL A 95 -6.32 -20.75 7.54
CA VAL A 95 -5.09 -21.56 7.51
C VAL A 95 -4.41 -21.44 8.87
N ASP A 96 -4.24 -22.56 9.55
CA ASP A 96 -3.64 -22.63 10.90
C ASP A 96 -2.10 -22.47 10.89
N GLU A 97 -1.50 -22.51 12.08
CA GLU A 97 -0.04 -22.38 12.27
C GLU A 97 0.76 -23.56 11.67
N GLU A 98 0.09 -24.68 11.41
CA GLU A 98 0.66 -25.86 10.77
C GLU A 98 0.44 -25.86 9.24
N GLY A 99 -0.21 -24.82 8.70
CA GLY A 99 -0.51 -24.69 7.27
C GLY A 99 -1.70 -25.50 6.78
N ASN A 100 -2.60 -25.89 7.70
CA ASN A 100 -3.75 -26.72 7.40
C ASN A 100 -5.06 -25.92 7.46
N ILE A 101 -6.08 -26.46 6.82
CA ILE A 101 -7.48 -26.08 7.03
C ILE A 101 -8.30 -27.28 7.47
N GLN A 102 -9.39 -27.03 8.21
CA GLN A 102 -10.42 -28.04 8.50
C GLN A 102 -11.50 -27.97 7.43
N PHE A 103 -11.37 -28.80 6.39
CA PHE A 103 -12.32 -28.81 5.28
C PHE A 103 -13.51 -29.70 5.59
N GLN A 104 -14.72 -29.15 5.44
CA GLN A 104 -15.95 -29.87 5.74
C GLN A 104 -16.06 -31.15 4.88
N GLY A 105 -16.27 -32.32 5.50
CA GLY A 105 -16.40 -33.60 4.84
C GLY A 105 -15.09 -34.29 4.43
N LEU A 106 -13.94 -33.59 4.46
CA LEU A 106 -12.62 -34.16 4.16
C LEU A 106 -11.65 -34.16 5.37
N GLY A 107 -11.99 -33.40 6.43
CA GLY A 107 -11.12 -33.23 7.60
C GLY A 107 -9.96 -32.26 7.34
N THR A 108 -8.81 -32.55 7.94
CA THR A 108 -7.60 -31.70 7.87
C THR A 108 -6.91 -31.83 6.52
N LEU A 109 -6.68 -30.69 5.86
CA LEU A 109 -5.95 -30.62 4.59
C LEU A 109 -4.78 -29.65 4.72
N HIS A 110 -3.58 -30.10 4.39
CA HIS A 110 -2.41 -29.24 4.31
C HIS A 110 -2.39 -28.47 2.99
N ILE A 111 -2.43 -27.15 3.06
CA ILE A 111 -2.59 -26.28 1.88
C ILE A 111 -1.57 -25.14 1.81
N GLU A 112 -0.72 -24.97 2.83
CA GLU A 112 0.35 -23.98 2.81
C GLU A 112 1.27 -24.16 1.58
N GLY A 113 1.66 -23.07 0.94
CA GLY A 113 2.52 -23.08 -0.25
C GLY A 113 1.81 -23.47 -1.55
N LEU A 114 0.55 -23.89 -1.52
CA LEU A 114 -0.21 -24.16 -2.73
C LEU A 114 -0.70 -22.85 -3.34
N THR A 115 -0.77 -22.83 -4.66
CA THR A 115 -1.55 -21.82 -5.38
C THR A 115 -3.04 -22.22 -5.38
N LYS A 116 -3.95 -21.32 -5.79
CA LYS A 116 -5.36 -21.68 -5.99
C LYS A 116 -5.54 -22.86 -6.96
N ALA A 117 -4.73 -22.92 -8.01
CA ALA A 117 -4.73 -24.05 -8.94
C ALA A 117 -4.27 -25.35 -8.27
N GLY A 118 -3.22 -25.27 -7.43
CA GLY A 118 -2.75 -26.40 -6.64
C GLY A 118 -3.82 -26.91 -5.66
N LEU A 119 -4.49 -26.00 -4.96
CA LEU A 119 -5.60 -26.33 -4.05
C LEU A 119 -6.79 -26.94 -4.83
N THR A 120 -7.13 -26.39 -6.00
CA THR A 120 -8.15 -26.97 -6.88
C THR A 120 -7.82 -28.42 -7.25
N SER A 121 -6.58 -28.70 -7.64
CA SER A 121 -6.13 -30.05 -7.98
C SER A 121 -6.19 -31.00 -6.77
N LEU A 122 -5.81 -30.52 -5.58
CA LEU A 122 -5.92 -31.29 -4.34
C LEU A 122 -7.37 -31.63 -4.02
N LEU A 123 -8.28 -30.65 -4.05
CA LEU A 123 -9.71 -30.88 -3.79
C LEU A 123 -10.31 -31.82 -4.82
N ASN A 124 -9.96 -31.62 -6.09
CA ASN A 124 -10.46 -32.51 -7.17
C ASN A 124 -10.04 -33.97 -6.94
N SER A 125 -8.78 -34.22 -6.58
CA SER A 125 -8.30 -35.59 -6.30
C SER A 125 -9.04 -36.26 -5.15
N LYS A 126 -9.55 -35.47 -4.18
CA LYS A 126 -10.28 -35.98 -3.01
C LYS A 126 -11.78 -36.14 -3.26
N LEU A 127 -12.37 -35.26 -4.06
CA LEU A 127 -13.83 -35.17 -4.21
C LEU A 127 -14.39 -35.82 -5.49
N ILE A 128 -13.56 -36.14 -6.48
CA ILE A 128 -13.99 -36.74 -7.74
C ILE A 128 -14.66 -38.11 -7.56
N THR A 129 -14.38 -38.82 -6.48
CA THR A 129 -15.03 -40.08 -6.15
C THR A 129 -16.41 -39.90 -5.53
N PHE A 130 -16.73 -38.75 -5.00
CA PHE A 130 -17.98 -38.40 -4.31
C PHE A 130 -18.88 -37.50 -5.13
N LEU A 131 -18.32 -36.71 -6.04
CA LEU A 131 -19.03 -35.69 -6.81
C LEU A 131 -18.84 -35.92 -8.32
N GLN A 132 -19.89 -35.73 -9.09
CA GLN A 132 -19.82 -35.74 -10.55
C GLN A 132 -19.40 -34.35 -11.06
N ASN A 133 -18.37 -34.31 -11.90
CA ASN A 133 -17.83 -33.08 -12.50
C ASN A 133 -17.64 -31.94 -11.50
N PRO A 134 -16.88 -32.12 -10.39
CA PRO A 134 -16.72 -31.07 -9.39
C PRO A 134 -15.91 -29.91 -9.93
N TYR A 135 -16.33 -28.69 -9.60
CA TYR A 135 -15.54 -27.49 -9.84
C TYR A 135 -15.56 -26.55 -8.60
N TYR A 136 -14.56 -25.68 -8.48
CA TYR A 136 -14.27 -24.96 -7.26
C TYR A 136 -14.11 -23.48 -7.51
N THR A 137 -14.68 -22.63 -6.64
CA THR A 137 -14.36 -21.22 -6.58
C THR A 137 -13.57 -20.97 -5.30
N ILE A 138 -12.31 -20.52 -5.43
CA ILE A 138 -11.41 -20.23 -4.32
C ILE A 138 -11.04 -18.75 -4.36
N ARG A 139 -11.25 -18.05 -3.23
CA ARG A 139 -10.93 -16.62 -3.07
C ARG A 139 -10.28 -16.38 -1.72
N PHE A 140 -9.29 -15.49 -1.66
CA PHE A 140 -8.79 -14.95 -0.40
C PHE A 140 -9.79 -13.91 0.12
N LEU A 141 -10.14 -14.00 1.39
CA LEU A 141 -11.04 -13.05 2.05
C LEU A 141 -10.27 -11.95 2.80
N ASN A 142 -9.03 -12.21 3.18
CA ASN A 142 -8.18 -11.28 3.93
C ASN A 142 -6.93 -10.83 3.17
N TYR A 143 -6.95 -10.90 1.82
CA TYR A 143 -5.83 -10.38 1.02
C TYR A 143 -5.74 -8.86 1.21
N LYS A 144 -4.65 -8.39 1.79
CA LYS A 144 -4.47 -6.98 2.18
C LYS A 144 -3.04 -6.52 1.96
N ILE A 145 -2.89 -5.21 1.79
CA ILE A 145 -1.62 -4.48 1.87
C ILE A 145 -1.77 -3.33 2.87
N THR A 146 -0.66 -2.83 3.37
CA THR A 146 -0.64 -1.67 4.25
C THR A 146 0.11 -0.54 3.56
N VAL A 147 -0.50 0.63 3.45
CA VAL A 147 0.15 1.84 2.91
C VAL A 147 0.21 2.88 4.01
N ILE A 148 1.41 3.31 4.38
CA ILE A 148 1.66 4.27 5.46
C ILE A 148 2.70 5.31 5.06
N GLY A 149 2.79 6.39 5.84
CA GLY A 149 3.73 7.48 5.61
C GLY A 149 3.08 8.66 4.91
N ASP A 150 3.78 9.27 3.97
CA ASP A 150 3.39 10.54 3.36
C ASP A 150 2.47 10.36 2.14
N VAL A 151 1.31 9.75 2.38
CA VAL A 151 0.21 9.56 1.42
C VAL A 151 -1.04 10.29 1.92
N ALA A 152 -2.01 10.50 1.03
CA ALA A 152 -3.24 11.21 1.38
C ALA A 152 -4.09 10.43 2.40
N ARG A 153 -4.15 9.10 2.30
CA ARG A 153 -4.96 8.23 3.16
C ARG A 153 -4.16 6.98 3.58
N PRO A 154 -3.32 7.09 4.62
CA PRO A 154 -2.63 5.91 5.16
C PRO A 154 -3.64 4.94 5.78
N ALA A 155 -3.61 3.67 5.33
CA ALA A 155 -4.54 2.64 5.80
C ALA A 155 -4.06 1.22 5.44
N ILE A 156 -4.78 0.23 5.96
CA ILE A 156 -4.76 -1.15 5.49
C ILE A 156 -5.83 -1.28 4.41
N TYR A 157 -5.44 -1.77 3.22
CA TYR A 157 -6.34 -1.95 2.08
C TYR A 157 -6.57 -3.42 1.83
N THR A 158 -7.82 -3.88 1.94
CA THR A 158 -8.23 -5.22 1.56
C THR A 158 -8.53 -5.25 0.06
N LEU A 159 -7.99 -6.23 -0.64
CA LEU A 159 -8.01 -6.31 -2.10
C LEU A 159 -8.78 -7.55 -2.57
N PRO A 160 -9.96 -7.38 -3.16
CA PRO A 160 -10.73 -8.52 -3.68
C PRO A 160 -10.09 -9.17 -4.93
N GLY A 161 -9.21 -8.44 -5.61
CA GLY A 161 -8.58 -8.90 -6.86
C GLY A 161 -7.32 -9.72 -6.67
N GLU A 162 -6.79 -9.86 -5.45
CA GLU A 162 -5.57 -10.63 -5.10
C GLU A 162 -4.31 -10.24 -5.89
N LYS A 163 -4.35 -9.12 -6.58
CA LYS A 163 -3.26 -8.59 -7.40
C LYS A 163 -3.26 -7.09 -7.27
N VAL A 164 -2.10 -6.54 -6.99
CA VAL A 164 -1.92 -5.09 -6.87
C VAL A 164 -0.47 -4.74 -7.14
N ASN A 165 -0.24 -3.69 -7.89
CA ASN A 165 1.08 -3.12 -8.07
C ASN A 165 1.26 -1.87 -7.21
N ILE A 166 2.50 -1.36 -7.13
CA ILE A 166 2.82 -0.21 -6.29
C ILE A 166 2.04 1.06 -6.70
N LEU A 167 1.78 1.27 -7.98
CA LEU A 167 1.03 2.45 -8.47
C LEU A 167 -0.45 2.34 -8.08
N GLU A 168 -1.04 1.15 -8.19
CA GLU A 168 -2.40 0.90 -7.72
C GLU A 168 -2.52 1.10 -6.20
N ALA A 169 -1.55 0.62 -5.43
CA ALA A 169 -1.51 0.80 -3.98
C ALA A 169 -1.47 2.28 -3.59
N ILE A 170 -0.64 3.07 -4.29
CA ILE A 170 -0.56 4.53 -4.10
C ILE A 170 -1.88 5.20 -4.51
N GLY A 171 -2.48 4.77 -5.63
CA GLY A 171 -3.79 5.26 -6.07
C GLY A 171 -4.89 4.98 -5.05
N LEU A 172 -4.94 3.78 -4.44
CA LEU A 172 -5.84 3.44 -3.35
C LEU A 172 -5.64 4.36 -2.13
N ALA A 173 -4.39 4.70 -1.83
CA ALA A 173 -4.03 5.63 -0.76
C ALA A 173 -4.30 7.10 -1.10
N GLY A 174 -4.89 7.40 -2.28
CA GLY A 174 -5.25 8.76 -2.71
C GLY A 174 -4.08 9.59 -3.19
N ASP A 175 -3.04 8.92 -3.67
CA ASP A 175 -1.78 9.47 -4.17
C ASP A 175 -0.80 9.94 -3.06
N LEU A 176 0.42 10.22 -3.49
CA LEU A 176 1.49 10.75 -2.66
C LEU A 176 1.28 12.25 -2.38
N ASN A 177 1.46 12.65 -1.12
CA ASN A 177 1.47 14.07 -0.79
C ASN A 177 2.60 14.81 -1.54
N ILE A 178 2.49 16.13 -1.65
CA ILE A 178 3.51 16.97 -2.29
C ILE A 178 4.88 16.89 -1.59
N THR A 179 4.87 16.57 -0.31
CA THR A 179 6.05 16.41 0.53
C THR A 179 6.63 15.00 0.50
N ALA A 180 5.97 14.06 -0.14
CA ALA A 180 6.41 12.67 -0.20
C ALA A 180 7.67 12.51 -1.08
N ARG A 181 8.56 11.62 -0.65
CA ARG A 181 9.74 11.22 -1.41
C ARG A 181 9.39 10.13 -2.40
N ARG A 182 9.31 10.50 -3.68
CA ARG A 182 9.02 9.56 -4.79
C ARG A 182 10.21 8.70 -5.17
N ASP A 183 11.40 9.08 -4.73
CA ASP A 183 12.67 8.37 -4.97
C ASP A 183 12.95 7.28 -3.93
N ASN A 184 12.15 7.16 -2.87
CA ASN A 184 12.42 6.25 -1.77
C ASN A 184 11.12 5.68 -1.19
N ILE A 185 10.41 4.93 -2.01
CA ILE A 185 9.27 4.13 -1.53
C ILE A 185 9.82 2.81 -1.02
N ARG A 186 9.65 2.53 0.26
CA ARG A 186 10.13 1.30 0.89
C ARG A 186 9.02 0.27 0.94
N ILE A 187 9.34 -0.94 0.56
CA ILE A 187 8.47 -2.09 0.68
C ILE A 187 9.07 -3.03 1.71
N ILE A 188 8.26 -3.44 2.68
CA ILE A 188 8.61 -4.46 3.66
C ILE A 188 7.75 -5.67 3.36
N ARG A 189 8.40 -6.77 3.05
CA ARG A 189 7.77 -8.05 2.72
C ARG A 189 8.20 -9.11 3.73
N GLU A 190 7.23 -9.85 4.23
CA GLU A 190 7.50 -11.03 5.05
C GLU A 190 6.98 -12.26 4.30
N GLU A 191 7.90 -13.15 3.95
CA GLU A 191 7.57 -14.37 3.22
C GLU A 191 8.40 -15.54 3.76
N ALA A 192 7.75 -16.65 4.04
CA ALA A 192 8.39 -17.88 4.59
C ALA A 192 9.27 -17.59 5.82
N GLY A 193 8.83 -16.72 6.73
CA GLY A 193 9.54 -16.37 7.96
C GLY A 193 10.78 -15.48 7.76
N LYS A 194 11.00 -14.98 6.55
CA LYS A 194 12.07 -14.02 6.23
C LYS A 194 11.48 -12.64 5.95
N ARG A 195 12.17 -11.59 6.43
CA ARG A 195 11.81 -10.21 6.13
C ARG A 195 12.75 -9.67 5.07
N GLU A 196 12.18 -9.15 3.99
CA GLU A 196 12.89 -8.52 2.89
C GLU A 196 12.51 -7.03 2.80
N PHE A 197 13.50 -6.19 2.52
CA PHE A 197 13.31 -4.75 2.32
C PHE A 197 13.61 -4.39 0.89
N GLY A 198 12.67 -3.73 0.23
CA GLY A 198 12.82 -3.20 -1.12
C GLY A 198 12.72 -1.68 -1.15
N ILE A 199 13.33 -1.09 -2.16
CA ILE A 199 13.21 0.34 -2.46
C ILE A 199 12.79 0.48 -3.91
N ILE A 200 11.81 1.35 -4.16
CA ILE A 200 11.37 1.74 -5.50
C ILE A 200 11.50 3.26 -5.63
N ASP A 201 12.15 3.69 -6.72
CA ASP A 201 12.11 5.08 -7.18
C ASP A 201 11.05 5.23 -8.26
N LEU A 202 9.92 5.83 -7.92
CA LEU A 202 8.79 6.02 -8.84
C LEU A 202 9.06 7.03 -9.96
N ARG A 203 10.17 7.75 -9.91
CA ARG A 203 10.57 8.69 -10.95
C ARG A 203 11.25 7.99 -12.14
N GLN A 204 11.74 6.78 -11.92
CA GLN A 204 12.43 6.01 -12.95
C GLN A 204 11.44 5.41 -13.95
N PRO A 205 11.75 5.38 -15.26
CA PRO A 205 10.87 4.81 -16.27
C PRO A 205 10.85 3.27 -16.26
N ASP A 206 11.82 2.64 -15.61
CA ASP A 206 12.02 1.18 -15.56
C ASP A 206 11.47 0.53 -14.28
N ILE A 207 10.61 1.23 -13.54
CA ILE A 207 10.00 0.72 -12.30
C ILE A 207 9.32 -0.64 -12.50
N PHE A 208 8.82 -0.92 -13.69
CA PHE A 208 8.12 -2.16 -14.04
C PHE A 208 9.01 -3.41 -13.94
N ASN A 209 10.33 -3.24 -14.03
CA ASN A 209 11.32 -4.32 -13.89
C ASN A 209 11.76 -4.54 -12.45
N ASN A 210 11.31 -3.69 -11.50
CA ASN A 210 11.67 -3.83 -10.11
C ASN A 210 10.96 -5.03 -9.49
N LYS A 211 11.68 -5.87 -8.74
CA LYS A 211 11.15 -7.05 -8.03
C LYS A 211 9.96 -6.73 -7.13
N PHE A 212 9.92 -5.52 -6.55
CA PHE A 212 8.88 -5.06 -5.63
C PHE A 212 7.77 -4.26 -6.31
N TYR A 213 7.80 -4.14 -7.65
CA TYR A 213 6.73 -3.45 -8.38
C TYR A 213 5.38 -4.13 -8.15
N GLN A 214 5.36 -5.47 -8.18
CA GLN A 214 4.19 -6.26 -7.79
C GLN A 214 4.22 -6.48 -6.28
N LEU A 215 3.15 -6.08 -5.62
CA LEU A 215 3.00 -6.27 -4.19
C LEU A 215 2.41 -7.65 -3.90
N HIS A 216 2.88 -8.25 -2.82
CA HIS A 216 2.36 -9.49 -2.26
C HIS A 216 1.40 -9.20 -1.11
N GLN A 217 0.65 -10.21 -0.71
CA GLN A 217 -0.17 -10.13 0.49
C GLN A 217 0.66 -9.76 1.72
N ASN A 218 0.10 -8.92 2.57
CA ASN A 218 0.71 -8.38 3.78
C ASN A 218 1.93 -7.46 3.56
N ASP A 219 2.28 -7.10 2.31
CA ASP A 219 3.31 -6.09 2.07
C ASP A 219 2.97 -4.77 2.76
N ILE A 220 3.99 -4.13 3.32
CA ILE A 220 3.88 -2.79 3.87
C ILE A 220 4.62 -1.83 2.94
N VAL A 221 3.89 -0.87 2.39
CA VAL A 221 4.41 0.23 1.59
C VAL A 221 4.58 1.43 2.50
N TYR A 222 5.83 1.82 2.73
CA TYR A 222 6.17 2.98 3.54
C TYR A 222 6.71 4.11 2.67
N VAL A 223 6.03 5.25 2.73
CA VAL A 223 6.39 6.46 1.97
C VAL A 223 7.07 7.46 2.89
N ASP A 224 8.34 7.74 2.61
CA ASP A 224 9.09 8.76 3.33
C ASP A 224 8.62 10.18 2.98
N PHE A 225 8.78 11.10 3.91
CA PHE A 225 8.61 12.54 3.68
C PHE A 225 9.96 13.24 3.44
N ASN A 226 9.94 14.34 2.74
CA ASN A 226 11.13 15.15 2.52
C ASN A 226 11.48 15.97 3.78
N LYS A 227 12.74 16.47 3.82
CA LYS A 227 13.23 17.28 4.95
C LYS A 227 12.41 18.56 5.19
N GLY A 228 11.81 19.10 4.11
CA GLY A 228 10.98 20.30 4.21
C GLY A 228 9.72 20.09 5.06
N LYS A 229 9.08 18.91 5.00
CA LYS A 229 7.95 18.58 5.87
C LYS A 229 8.38 18.49 7.34
N ALA A 230 9.54 17.90 7.61
CA ALA A 230 10.06 17.81 8.97
C ALA A 230 10.29 19.21 9.57
N VAL A 231 10.88 20.13 8.81
CA VAL A 231 11.11 21.52 9.22
C VAL A 231 9.80 22.28 9.38
N ALA A 232 8.86 22.14 8.45
CA ALA A 232 7.56 22.81 8.50
C ALA A 232 6.68 22.33 9.67
N SER A 233 6.83 21.09 10.11
CA SER A 233 6.12 20.54 11.26
C SER A 233 6.76 20.88 12.61
N ASP A 234 8.01 21.38 12.60
CA ASP A 234 8.69 21.83 13.82
C ASP A 234 8.19 23.22 14.21
N GLN A 235 7.22 23.26 15.12
CA GLN A 235 6.64 24.50 15.65
C GLN A 235 7.69 25.42 16.26
N THR A 236 8.80 24.88 16.76
CA THR A 236 9.88 25.66 17.35
C THR A 236 10.60 26.47 16.29
N THR A 237 10.93 25.85 15.17
CA THR A 237 11.58 26.52 14.03
C THR A 237 10.67 27.57 13.40
N VAL A 238 9.39 27.25 13.17
CA VAL A 238 8.41 28.23 12.63
C VAL A 238 8.26 29.43 13.57
N ARG A 239 8.11 29.17 14.87
CA ARG A 239 8.02 30.24 15.89
C ARG A 239 9.27 31.12 15.91
N ASN A 240 10.46 30.54 15.86
CA ASN A 240 11.71 31.29 15.89
C ASN A 240 11.88 32.17 14.65
N ILE A 241 11.53 31.70 13.47
CA ILE A 241 11.49 32.46 12.23
C ILE A 241 10.52 33.63 12.34
N THR A 242 9.32 33.41 12.86
CA THR A 242 8.31 34.46 13.06
C THR A 242 8.78 35.53 14.04
N ILE A 243 9.38 35.14 15.17
CA ILE A 243 9.94 36.08 16.15
C ILE A 243 11.07 36.90 15.51
N ALA A 244 11.98 36.26 14.78
CA ALA A 244 13.07 36.99 14.12
C ALA A 244 12.54 38.00 13.09
N ALA A 245 11.53 37.61 12.28
CA ALA A 245 10.91 38.51 11.30
C ALA A 245 10.22 39.72 11.96
N THR A 246 9.51 39.48 13.09
CA THR A 246 8.86 40.58 13.83
C THR A 246 9.87 41.52 14.45
N VAL A 247 10.96 41.02 15.02
CA VAL A 247 12.03 41.85 15.57
C VAL A 247 12.68 42.73 14.48
N VAL A 248 13.00 42.15 13.32
CA VAL A 248 13.58 42.88 12.18
C VAL A 248 12.62 43.97 11.69
N SER A 249 11.34 43.67 11.54
CA SER A 249 10.36 44.66 11.10
C SER A 249 10.17 45.80 12.12
N THR A 250 10.16 45.46 13.42
CA THR A 250 10.06 46.49 14.50
C THR A 250 11.25 47.43 14.48
N ILE A 251 12.48 46.89 14.35
CA ILE A 251 13.69 47.68 14.23
C ILE A 251 13.63 48.59 13.00
N ALA A 252 13.19 48.09 11.86
CA ALA A 252 13.08 48.88 10.63
C ALA A 252 12.08 50.06 10.79
N ILE A 253 10.97 49.86 11.51
CA ILE A 253 9.97 50.89 11.80
C ILE A 253 10.60 51.96 12.73
N ILE A 254 11.27 51.53 13.81
CA ILE A 254 11.92 52.45 14.73
C ILE A 254 12.97 53.34 14.01
N ILE A 255 13.81 52.72 13.17
CA ILE A 255 14.81 53.46 12.38
C ILE A 255 14.13 54.44 11.42
N SER A 256 13.00 54.04 10.83
CA SER A 256 12.22 54.92 9.93
C SER A 256 11.67 56.16 10.65
N ILE A 257 11.17 55.97 11.90
CA ILE A 257 10.62 57.08 12.72
C ILE A 257 11.75 58.03 13.17
N LEU A 258 12.90 57.48 13.63
CA LEU A 258 14.04 58.28 14.11
C LEU A 258 14.75 59.05 12.99
N ARG A 259 14.55 58.68 11.72
CA ARG A 259 15.11 59.36 10.54
C ARG A 259 14.20 60.44 9.97
N ARG A 260 13.00 60.62 10.51
CA ARG A 260 12.05 61.63 10.09
C ARG A 260 12.16 62.88 10.95
#